data_b70bf4c322848e2380f443f43983333d
#
_entry.id   b70bf4c322848e2380f443f43983333d
#
_cell.length_a   1.000
_cell.length_b   1.000
_cell.length_c   1.000
_cell.angle_alpha   90.00
_cell.angle_beta   90.00
_cell.angle_gamma   90.00
#
_symmetry.space_group_name_H-M   'P 1'
#
loop_
_entity.id
_entity.type
_entity.pdbx_description
1 polymer ?
#
loop_
_entity_poly.entity_id
_entity_poly.type
_entity_poly.pdbx_seq_one_letter_code
_entity_poly.pdbx_strand_id
1 'polypeptide(L)'
;MKKIIKTKNAPSPVGPYNQAILFNNTLYASGQIAINPLNNQIINEDIEAETKQVMENLNEVLKEAKMDFSNVVKCSIFLKDMNDFESVNQIYSTFFNEKEAPARETIEVSMLPKNVNVEISLIAIV
;
A
#
# COMPACT_ATOMS: atom_id res chain seq x y z
N MET A 1 9.56 -13.14 17.88
CA MET A 1 9.41 -14.03 16.72
C MET A 1 8.48 -13.39 15.72
N LYS A 2 8.84 -13.42 14.45
CA LYS A 2 8.01 -12.78 13.43
C LYS A 2 6.78 -13.62 13.07
N LYS A 3 5.68 -12.94 12.82
CA LYS A 3 4.44 -13.57 12.37
C LYS A 3 4.15 -13.16 10.93
N ILE A 4 3.88 -14.13 10.08
CA ILE A 4 3.51 -13.90 8.70
C ILE A 4 2.06 -13.43 8.64
N ILE A 5 1.81 -12.33 7.96
CA ILE A 5 0.46 -11.81 7.71
C ILE A 5 0.12 -12.14 6.26
N LYS A 6 -1.00 -12.82 6.07
CA LYS A 6 -1.42 -13.29 4.77
C LYS A 6 -2.94 -13.25 4.66
N THR A 7 -3.46 -12.60 3.63
CA THR A 7 -4.90 -12.51 3.38
C THR A 7 -5.20 -12.79 1.91
N LYS A 8 -6.36 -13.40 1.66
CA LYS A 8 -6.86 -13.61 0.30
C LYS A 8 -7.50 -12.35 -0.28
N ASN A 9 -7.74 -11.35 0.57
CA ASN A 9 -8.42 -10.12 0.17
C ASN A 9 -7.44 -9.07 -0.38
N ALA A 10 -6.16 -9.41 -0.48
CA ALA A 10 -5.14 -8.61 -1.14
C ALA A 10 -4.37 -9.52 -2.10
N PRO A 11 -3.65 -8.95 -3.09
CA PRO A 11 -2.93 -9.75 -4.08
C PRO A 11 -1.92 -10.71 -3.43
N SER A 12 -1.86 -11.93 -3.96
CA SER A 12 -0.86 -12.91 -3.52
C SER A 12 0.54 -12.50 -3.95
N PRO A 13 1.56 -12.72 -3.12
CA PRO A 13 2.94 -12.45 -3.52
C PRO A 13 3.36 -13.28 -4.73
N VAL A 14 4.13 -12.66 -5.61
CA VAL A 14 4.71 -13.34 -6.78
C VAL A 14 6.23 -13.44 -6.58
N GLY A 15 6.66 -14.20 -5.59
CA GLY A 15 8.07 -14.35 -5.30
C GLY A 15 8.33 -14.67 -3.84
N PRO A 16 9.59 -14.66 -3.41
CA PRO A 16 9.97 -15.07 -2.06
C PRO A 16 9.78 -13.94 -1.04
N TYR A 17 8.54 -13.45 -0.90
CA TYR A 17 8.21 -12.43 0.10
C TYR A 17 6.78 -12.63 0.57
N ASN A 18 6.42 -11.96 1.65
CA ASN A 18 5.08 -12.02 2.22
C ASN A 18 4.39 -10.67 2.11
N GLN A 19 3.06 -10.64 2.20
CA GLN A 19 2.30 -9.39 2.16
C GLN A 19 2.72 -8.48 3.31
N ALA A 20 2.92 -9.03 4.50
CA ALA A 20 3.41 -8.26 5.64
C ALA A 20 3.98 -9.19 6.69
N ILE A 21 4.80 -8.60 7.56
CA ILE A 21 5.40 -9.27 8.71
C ILE A 21 5.03 -8.47 9.95
N LEU A 22 4.53 -9.15 10.97
CA LEU A 22 4.33 -8.57 12.29
C LEU A 22 5.45 -9.05 13.20
N PHE A 23 6.20 -8.11 13.76
CA PHE A 23 7.27 -8.40 14.71
C PHE A 23 7.12 -7.48 15.90
N ASN A 24 6.98 -8.08 17.09
CA ASN A 24 6.58 -7.35 18.28
C ASN A 24 5.25 -6.63 17.98
N ASN A 25 5.17 -5.32 18.16
CA ASN A 25 3.96 -4.55 17.90
C ASN A 25 4.05 -3.78 16.58
N THR A 26 4.98 -4.15 15.70
CA THR A 26 5.23 -3.42 14.44
C THR A 26 4.91 -4.30 13.24
N LEU A 27 4.11 -3.76 12.34
CA LEU A 27 3.77 -4.38 11.06
C LEU A 27 4.60 -3.72 9.96
N TYR A 28 5.26 -4.55 9.17
CA TYR A 28 6.01 -4.12 7.99
C TYR A 28 5.29 -4.67 6.77
N ALA A 29 4.60 -3.82 6.02
CA ALA A 29 3.88 -4.24 4.84
C ALA A 29 4.71 -4.04 3.59
N SER A 30 4.75 -5.06 2.74
CA SER A 30 5.36 -4.97 1.42
C SER A 30 4.64 -3.96 0.55
N GLY A 31 5.32 -3.45 -0.47
CA GLY A 31 4.70 -2.54 -1.43
C GLY A 31 3.53 -3.22 -2.15
N GLN A 32 2.43 -2.49 -2.27
CA GLN A 32 1.27 -2.93 -2.99
C GLN A 32 1.13 -2.13 -4.29
N ILE A 33 0.80 -2.82 -5.36
CA ILE A 33 0.40 -2.23 -6.62
C ILE A 33 -1.09 -2.53 -6.83
N ALA A 34 -1.69 -1.89 -7.83
CA ALA A 34 -3.15 -1.90 -8.00
C ALA A 34 -3.69 -3.17 -8.66
N ILE A 35 -3.34 -4.33 -8.13
CA ILE A 35 -3.91 -5.60 -8.57
C ILE A 35 -5.22 -5.83 -7.80
N ASN A 36 -6.29 -6.09 -8.55
CA ASN A 36 -7.56 -6.48 -7.96
C ASN A 36 -7.46 -7.95 -7.53
N PRO A 37 -7.59 -8.27 -6.23
CA PRO A 37 -7.42 -9.65 -5.78
C PRO A 37 -8.54 -10.60 -6.25
N LEU A 38 -9.67 -10.07 -6.71
CA LEU A 38 -10.78 -10.90 -7.18
C LEU A 38 -10.52 -11.53 -8.55
N ASN A 39 -9.83 -10.82 -9.43
CA ASN A 39 -9.59 -11.29 -10.81
C ASN A 39 -8.13 -11.22 -11.22
N ASN A 40 -7.26 -10.78 -10.32
CA ASN A 40 -5.82 -10.69 -10.54
C ASN A 40 -5.43 -9.74 -11.68
N GLN A 41 -6.27 -8.77 -11.98
CA GLN A 41 -6.02 -7.78 -13.03
C GLN A 41 -5.61 -6.44 -12.44
N ILE A 42 -4.82 -5.69 -13.19
CA ILE A 42 -4.37 -4.35 -12.78
C ILE A 42 -5.47 -3.35 -13.05
N ILE A 43 -5.79 -2.53 -12.05
CA ILE A 43 -6.70 -1.41 -12.16
C ILE A 43 -5.88 -0.19 -12.55
N ASN A 44 -6.02 0.29 -13.77
CA ASN A 44 -5.24 1.41 -14.27
C ASN A 44 -6.01 2.29 -15.26
N GLU A 45 -7.33 2.39 -15.09
CA GLU A 45 -8.17 3.26 -15.92
C GLU A 45 -7.73 4.72 -15.80
N ASP A 46 -7.40 5.13 -14.57
CA ASP A 46 -6.79 6.43 -14.28
C ASP A 46 -5.97 6.30 -13.00
N ILE A 47 -5.18 7.30 -12.70
CA ILE A 47 -4.28 7.27 -11.54
C ILE A 47 -5.07 7.27 -10.22
N GLU A 48 -6.23 7.87 -10.18
CA GLU A 48 -7.07 7.90 -8.99
C GLU A 48 -7.59 6.51 -8.66
N ALA A 49 -8.12 5.79 -9.65
CA ALA A 49 -8.61 4.42 -9.47
C ALA A 49 -7.47 3.49 -9.08
N GLU A 50 -6.31 3.66 -9.70
CA GLU A 50 -5.12 2.87 -9.40
C GLU A 50 -4.68 3.09 -7.95
N THR A 51 -4.58 4.34 -7.51
CA THR A 51 -4.18 4.67 -6.14
C THR A 51 -5.18 4.12 -5.12
N LYS A 52 -6.46 4.24 -5.42
CA LYS A 52 -7.50 3.71 -4.54
C LYS A 52 -7.36 2.20 -4.35
N GLN A 53 -7.12 1.46 -5.43
CA GLN A 53 -6.95 0.01 -5.32
C GLN A 53 -5.73 -0.35 -4.48
N VAL A 54 -4.62 0.38 -4.64
CA VAL A 54 -3.43 0.18 -3.81
C VAL A 54 -3.77 0.35 -2.33
N MET A 55 -4.47 1.42 -1.99
CA MET A 55 -4.84 1.70 -0.60
C MET A 55 -5.83 0.66 -0.05
N GLU A 56 -6.77 0.20 -0.87
CA GLU A 56 -7.68 -0.85 -0.46
C GLU A 56 -6.95 -2.17 -0.20
N ASN A 57 -5.95 -2.49 -1.02
CA ASN A 57 -5.12 -3.68 -0.79
C ASN A 57 -4.37 -3.58 0.54
N LEU A 58 -3.79 -2.41 0.82
CA LEU A 58 -3.11 -2.19 2.10
C LEU A 58 -4.07 -2.27 3.28
N ASN A 59 -5.30 -1.78 3.10
CA ASN A 59 -6.33 -1.88 4.14
C ASN A 59 -6.63 -3.33 4.50
N GLU A 60 -6.71 -4.21 3.52
CA GLU A 60 -6.97 -5.63 3.77
C GLU A 60 -5.80 -6.30 4.49
N VAL A 61 -4.57 -5.91 4.17
CA VAL A 61 -3.39 -6.39 4.90
C VAL A 61 -3.42 -5.92 6.35
N LEU A 62 -3.75 -4.65 6.58
CA LEU A 62 -3.88 -4.10 7.93
C LEU A 62 -4.96 -4.85 8.72
N LYS A 63 -6.12 -5.08 8.12
CA LYS A 63 -7.21 -5.84 8.76
C LYS A 63 -6.78 -7.22 9.20
N GLU A 64 -6.00 -7.91 8.38
CA GLU A 64 -5.51 -9.24 8.72
C GLU A 64 -4.62 -9.19 9.96
N ALA A 65 -3.91 -8.09 10.17
CA ALA A 65 -3.10 -7.85 11.37
C ALA A 65 -3.92 -7.24 12.52
N LYS A 66 -5.25 -7.11 12.35
CA LYS A 66 -6.17 -6.49 13.31
C LYS A 66 -5.83 -5.03 13.56
N MET A 67 -5.43 -4.34 12.51
CA MET A 67 -5.08 -2.92 12.50
C MET A 67 -5.93 -2.18 11.47
N ASP A 68 -5.83 -0.86 11.50
CA ASP A 68 -6.41 0.00 10.47
C ASP A 68 -5.44 1.15 10.17
N PHE A 69 -5.86 2.11 9.33
CA PHE A 69 -4.97 3.20 8.93
C PHE A 69 -4.56 4.11 10.08
N SER A 70 -5.29 4.12 11.20
CA SER A 70 -4.89 4.90 12.37
C SER A 70 -3.63 4.33 13.05
N ASN A 71 -3.29 3.08 12.77
CA ASN A 71 -2.08 2.44 13.29
C ASN A 71 -0.84 2.76 12.44
N VAL A 72 -1.02 3.31 11.24
CA VAL A 72 0.09 3.52 10.30
C VAL A 72 0.95 4.70 10.76
N VAL A 73 2.26 4.49 10.83
CA VAL A 73 3.22 5.52 11.27
C VAL A 73 4.11 6.00 10.14
N LYS A 74 4.24 5.22 9.06
CA LYS A 74 5.10 5.57 7.93
C LYS A 74 4.54 4.98 6.64
N CYS A 75 4.49 5.79 5.59
CA CYS A 75 4.23 5.33 4.23
C CYS A 75 5.36 5.72 3.31
N SER A 76 5.64 4.87 2.32
CA SER A 76 6.55 5.18 1.23
C SER A 76 5.77 5.06 -0.07
N ILE A 77 5.72 6.14 -0.84
CA ILE A 77 5.01 6.19 -2.12
C ILE A 77 6.03 6.29 -3.24
N PHE A 78 5.94 5.35 -4.18
CA PHE A 78 6.81 5.29 -5.35
C PHE A 78 5.96 5.56 -6.59
N LEU A 79 6.34 6.57 -7.38
CA LEU A 79 5.61 6.97 -8.58
C LEU A 79 6.46 6.75 -9.82
N LYS A 80 5.82 6.33 -10.90
CA LYS A 80 6.46 6.28 -12.21
C LYS A 80 6.65 7.69 -12.77
N ASP A 81 5.75 8.63 -12.44
CA ASP A 81 5.76 9.99 -12.93
C ASP A 81 5.34 10.93 -11.80
N MET A 82 6.22 11.86 -11.41
CA MET A 82 5.92 12.80 -10.34
C MET A 82 4.80 13.78 -10.70
N ASN A 83 4.45 13.89 -11.98
CA ASN A 83 3.29 14.69 -12.40
C ASN A 83 1.97 14.11 -11.86
N ASP A 84 1.96 12.86 -11.45
CA ASP A 84 0.80 12.22 -10.80
C ASP A 84 0.67 12.55 -9.32
N PHE A 85 1.62 13.28 -8.74
CA PHE A 85 1.70 13.51 -7.30
C PHE A 85 0.39 14.05 -6.71
N GLU A 86 -0.17 15.09 -7.33
CA GLU A 86 -1.38 15.73 -6.77
C GLU A 86 -2.57 14.77 -6.77
N SER A 87 -2.77 14.03 -7.86
CA SER A 87 -3.87 13.08 -7.97
C SER A 87 -3.72 11.92 -6.98
N VAL A 88 -2.51 11.39 -6.86
CA VAL A 88 -2.21 10.33 -5.88
C VAL A 88 -2.43 10.86 -4.47
N ASN A 89 -1.92 12.05 -4.16
CA ASN A 89 -2.04 12.64 -2.84
C ASN A 89 -3.50 12.87 -2.46
N GLN A 90 -4.33 13.28 -3.40
CA GLN A 90 -5.75 13.52 -3.17
C GLN A 90 -6.46 12.25 -2.71
N ILE A 91 -6.22 11.13 -3.39
CA ILE A 91 -6.82 9.84 -3.01
C ILE A 91 -6.22 9.31 -1.70
N TYR A 92 -4.90 9.35 -1.58
CA TYR A 92 -4.18 8.93 -0.38
C TYR A 92 -4.74 9.63 0.87
N SER A 93 -4.96 10.94 0.78
CA SER A 93 -5.42 11.73 1.93
C SER A 93 -6.81 11.33 2.42
N THR A 94 -7.63 10.69 1.60
CA THR A 94 -8.96 10.24 2.02
C THR A 94 -8.90 9.08 3.01
N PHE A 95 -7.76 8.42 3.14
CA PHE A 95 -7.60 7.27 4.04
C PHE A 95 -7.07 7.66 5.42
N PHE A 96 -6.67 8.90 5.62
CA PHE A 96 -6.08 9.35 6.88
C PHE A 96 -6.77 10.58 7.44
N ASN A 97 -6.80 10.67 8.78
CA ASN A 97 -7.11 11.91 9.46
C ASN A 97 -5.88 12.81 9.33
N GLU A 98 -6.04 14.00 8.79
CA GLU A 98 -4.94 14.90 8.48
C GLU A 98 -4.03 15.18 9.68
N LYS A 99 -4.62 15.30 10.88
CA LYS A 99 -3.85 15.59 12.10
C LYS A 99 -3.02 14.41 12.59
N GLU A 100 -3.41 13.20 12.21
CA GLU A 100 -2.75 11.97 12.66
C GLU A 100 -2.12 11.21 11.50
N ALA A 101 -1.94 11.86 10.37
CA ALA A 101 -1.36 11.23 9.19
C ALA A 101 0.06 10.76 9.47
N PRO A 102 0.47 9.64 8.86
CA PRO A 102 1.82 9.11 9.08
C PRO A 102 2.90 9.96 8.45
N ALA A 103 4.14 9.74 8.87
CA ALA A 103 5.29 10.24 8.14
C ALA A 103 5.31 9.61 6.75
N ARG A 104 5.81 10.33 5.75
CA ARG A 104 5.77 9.86 4.36
C ARG A 104 6.89 10.47 3.54
N GLU A 105 7.40 9.70 2.55
CA GLU A 105 8.12 10.25 1.41
C GLU A 105 7.42 9.83 0.14
N THR A 106 7.58 10.62 -0.92
CA THR A 106 7.09 10.30 -2.26
C THR A 106 8.23 10.53 -3.23
N ILE A 107 8.59 9.50 -3.97
CA ILE A 107 9.71 9.57 -4.91
C ILE A 107 9.30 9.03 -6.27
N GLU A 108 9.93 9.56 -7.32
CA GLU A 108 9.81 9.04 -8.67
C GLU A 108 10.88 7.98 -8.89
N VAL A 109 10.50 6.87 -9.52
CA VAL A 109 11.41 5.76 -9.83
C VAL A 109 11.40 5.48 -11.33
N SER A 110 12.45 4.80 -11.80
CA SER A 110 12.58 4.50 -13.23
C SER A 110 11.48 3.59 -13.74
N MET A 111 11.07 2.59 -12.94
CA MET A 111 10.05 1.63 -13.31
C MET A 111 9.53 0.94 -12.06
N LEU A 112 8.27 0.56 -12.08
CA LEU A 112 7.65 -0.24 -11.02
C LEU A 112 7.29 -1.63 -11.56
N PRO A 113 7.08 -2.61 -10.68
CA PRO A 113 6.67 -3.95 -11.12
C PRO A 113 5.44 -3.87 -12.02
N LYS A 114 5.42 -4.69 -13.06
CA LYS A 114 4.34 -4.73 -14.05
C LYS A 114 4.07 -3.38 -14.71
N ASN A 115 5.05 -2.48 -14.67
CA ASN A 115 4.99 -1.14 -15.28
C ASN A 115 3.79 -0.33 -14.81
N VAL A 116 3.41 -0.50 -13.54
CA VAL A 116 2.33 0.29 -12.93
C VAL A 116 2.80 1.71 -12.66
N ASN A 117 1.86 2.58 -12.24
CA ASN A 117 2.15 4.01 -12.03
C ASN A 117 2.40 4.36 -10.57
N VAL A 118 1.94 3.53 -9.63
CA VAL A 118 2.09 3.82 -8.20
C VAL A 118 2.26 2.52 -7.41
N GLU A 119 3.13 2.58 -6.42
CA GLU A 119 3.33 1.50 -5.43
C GLU A 119 3.47 2.15 -4.06
N ILE A 120 2.85 1.56 -3.05
CA ILE A 120 2.89 2.09 -1.69
C ILE A 120 3.18 0.96 -0.70
N SER A 121 4.12 1.22 0.22
CA SER A 121 4.39 0.35 1.36
C SER A 121 4.17 1.13 2.64
N LEU A 122 4.06 0.42 3.77
CA LEU A 122 3.82 1.09 5.03
C LEU A 122 4.37 0.31 6.23
N ILE A 123 4.51 1.05 7.33
CA ILE A 123 4.83 0.51 8.65
C ILE A 123 3.71 0.97 9.59
N ALA A 124 3.20 0.02 10.39
CA ALA A 124 2.13 0.30 11.35
C ALA A 124 2.49 -0.28 12.71
N ILE A 125 1.93 0.30 13.75
CA ILE A 125 2.16 -0.19 15.12
C ILE A 125 0.84 -0.30 15.86
N VAL A 126 0.80 -1.23 16.80
CA VAL A 126 -0.36 -1.41 17.69
C VAL A 126 -0.40 -0.28 18.74
#